data_d615e4ee812b1c9e756b8ded7f6c1d34
#
_entry.id   d615e4ee812b1c9e756b8ded7f6c1d34
#
_cell.length_a   1.000
_cell.length_b   1.000
_cell.length_c   1.000
_cell.angle_alpha   90.00
_cell.angle_beta   90.00
_cell.angle_gamma   90.00
#
_symmetry.space_group_name_H-M   'P 1'
#
loop_
_entity.id
_entity.type
_entity.pdbx_description
1 polymer ?
#
loop_
_entity_poly.entity_id
_entity_poly.type
_entity_poly.pdbx_seq_one_letter_code
_entity_poly.pdbx_strand_id
1 'polypeptide(L)'
;MAITAAMVKELRELTGAGMMDCKKALGETDGNMDEAVEYLRKNGQAKAEKKASRIAAEGLCTVVVKDDKTAAVVEVNSETDFVAKNETFQQFVKAVAEQAVESDAADMDAFMEEKWNEDPSKTVKDALVEKVAVIGENQIGRAHV
;
A
#
# COMPACT_ATOMS: atom_id res chain seq x y z
N MET A 1 17.77 -15.82 -18.82
CA MET A 1 18.28 -16.52 -17.61
C MET A 1 17.20 -17.43 -17.03
N ALA A 2 17.54 -18.61 -16.48
CA ALA A 2 16.50 -19.46 -15.87
C ALA A 2 16.03 -18.86 -14.54
N ILE A 3 14.72 -18.62 -14.42
CA ILE A 3 14.11 -18.08 -13.21
C ILE A 3 14.04 -19.20 -12.17
N THR A 4 14.68 -18.98 -11.03
CA THR A 4 14.70 -19.96 -9.93
C THR A 4 13.58 -19.67 -8.91
N ALA A 5 13.16 -20.69 -8.17
CA ALA A 5 12.21 -20.54 -7.08
C ALA A 5 12.74 -19.60 -5.97
N ALA A 6 14.05 -19.56 -5.77
CA ALA A 6 14.70 -18.65 -4.82
C ALA A 6 14.52 -17.17 -5.22
N MET A 7 14.71 -16.84 -6.49
CA MET A 7 14.49 -15.46 -6.99
C MET A 7 13.02 -15.03 -6.85
N VAL A 8 12.08 -15.94 -7.12
CA VAL A 8 10.64 -15.64 -6.94
C VAL A 8 10.31 -15.40 -5.47
N LYS A 9 10.89 -16.19 -4.57
CA LYS A 9 10.71 -16.03 -3.12
C LYS A 9 11.28 -14.69 -2.64
N GLU A 10 12.52 -14.37 -3.05
CA GLU A 10 13.18 -13.11 -2.71
C GLU A 10 12.39 -11.89 -3.19
N LEU A 11 11.94 -11.88 -4.44
CA LEU A 11 11.11 -10.80 -4.99
C LEU A 11 9.78 -10.65 -4.23
N ARG A 12 9.18 -11.77 -3.81
CA ARG A 12 7.96 -11.77 -3.01
C ARG A 12 8.20 -11.20 -1.60
N GLU A 13 9.31 -11.53 -0.97
CA GLU A 13 9.69 -10.99 0.34
C GLU A 13 9.93 -9.48 0.28
N LEU A 14 10.55 -9.00 -0.81
CA LEU A 14 10.80 -7.58 -1.04
C LEU A 14 9.53 -6.77 -1.33
N THR A 15 8.59 -7.33 -2.09
CA THR A 15 7.46 -6.56 -2.65
C THR A 15 6.11 -6.90 -2.04
N GLY A 16 5.99 -8.02 -1.34
CA GLY A 16 4.70 -8.56 -0.88
C GLY A 16 3.78 -9.04 -2.00
N ALA A 17 4.19 -8.97 -3.27
CA ALA A 17 3.38 -9.36 -4.41
C ALA A 17 3.11 -10.87 -4.45
N GLY A 18 2.05 -11.27 -5.16
CA GLY A 18 1.70 -12.68 -5.34
C GLY A 18 2.80 -13.46 -6.08
N MET A 19 2.97 -14.74 -5.74
CA MET A 19 4.01 -15.60 -6.31
C MET A 19 3.98 -15.65 -7.85
N MET A 20 2.79 -15.68 -8.45
CA MET A 20 2.62 -15.71 -9.90
C MET A 20 2.99 -14.37 -10.54
N ASP A 21 2.65 -13.25 -9.89
CA ASP A 21 3.04 -11.92 -10.34
C ASP A 21 4.57 -11.75 -10.28
N CYS A 22 5.23 -12.22 -9.21
CA CYS A 22 6.68 -12.22 -9.09
C CYS A 22 7.35 -13.08 -10.18
N LYS A 23 6.83 -14.29 -10.42
CA LYS A 23 7.34 -15.15 -11.48
C LYS A 23 7.21 -14.50 -12.85
N LYS A 24 6.07 -13.86 -13.13
CA LYS A 24 5.83 -13.14 -14.37
C LYS A 24 6.79 -11.94 -14.50
N ALA A 25 6.93 -11.14 -13.46
CA ALA A 25 7.84 -9.99 -13.46
C ALA A 25 9.28 -10.39 -13.78
N LEU A 26 9.79 -11.43 -13.12
CA LEU A 26 11.12 -11.97 -13.41
C LEU A 26 11.23 -12.50 -14.84
N GLY A 27 10.16 -13.08 -15.40
CA GLY A 27 10.12 -13.52 -16.80
C GLY A 27 10.25 -12.38 -17.78
N GLU A 28 9.54 -11.29 -17.55
CA GLU A 28 9.53 -10.10 -18.42
C GLU A 28 10.85 -9.29 -18.31
N THR A 29 11.64 -9.51 -17.27
CA THR A 29 12.87 -8.77 -16.99
C THR A 29 14.13 -9.66 -17.04
N ASP A 30 14.03 -10.82 -17.67
CA ASP A 30 15.13 -11.79 -17.81
C ASP A 30 15.86 -12.13 -16.47
N GLY A 31 15.13 -12.08 -15.35
CA GLY A 31 15.63 -12.35 -14.02
C GLY A 31 16.33 -11.15 -13.35
N ASN A 32 16.25 -9.95 -13.92
CA ASN A 32 16.74 -8.74 -13.27
C ASN A 32 15.81 -8.34 -12.13
N MET A 33 16.32 -8.36 -10.89
CA MET A 33 15.52 -8.13 -9.67
C MET A 33 15.00 -6.69 -9.59
N ASP A 34 15.84 -5.70 -9.87
CA ASP A 34 15.47 -4.28 -9.78
C ASP A 34 14.41 -3.92 -10.83
N GLU A 35 14.57 -4.41 -12.05
CA GLU A 35 13.58 -4.22 -13.11
C GLU A 35 12.28 -4.97 -12.80
N ALA A 36 12.34 -6.11 -12.14
CA ALA A 36 11.17 -6.87 -11.73
C ALA A 36 10.37 -6.13 -10.63
N VAL A 37 11.03 -5.48 -9.68
CA VAL A 37 10.40 -4.60 -8.69
C VAL A 37 9.66 -3.45 -9.39
N GLU A 38 10.32 -2.78 -10.31
CA GLU A 38 9.73 -1.67 -11.07
C GLU A 38 8.55 -2.14 -11.96
N TYR A 39 8.68 -3.31 -12.57
CA TYR A 39 7.60 -3.94 -13.32
C TYR A 39 6.38 -4.21 -12.44
N LEU A 40 6.59 -4.75 -11.23
CA LEU A 40 5.51 -5.00 -10.27
C LEU A 40 4.87 -3.69 -9.79
N ARG A 41 5.66 -2.64 -9.57
CA ARG A 41 5.16 -1.31 -9.19
C ARG A 41 4.22 -0.74 -10.27
N LYS A 42 4.64 -0.74 -11.52
CA LYS A 42 3.82 -0.27 -12.66
C LYS A 42 2.55 -1.09 -12.84
N ASN A 43 2.64 -2.40 -12.74
CA ASN A 43 1.46 -3.27 -12.82
C ASN A 43 0.53 -3.10 -11.62
N GLY A 44 1.07 -2.86 -10.42
CA GLY A 44 0.30 -2.54 -9.23
C GLY A 44 -0.52 -1.28 -9.42
N GLN A 45 0.10 -0.23 -9.96
CA GLN A 45 -0.57 1.02 -10.28
C GLN A 45 -1.72 0.83 -11.29
N ALA A 46 -1.48 0.10 -12.38
CA ALA A 46 -2.52 -0.22 -13.35
C ALA A 46 -3.66 -1.07 -12.76
N LYS A 47 -3.36 -1.99 -11.84
CA LYS A 47 -4.37 -2.76 -11.10
C LYS A 47 -5.18 -1.86 -10.16
N ALA A 48 -4.55 -0.93 -9.46
CA ALA A 48 -5.21 0.01 -8.57
C ALA A 48 -6.15 0.94 -9.35
N GLU A 49 -5.70 1.49 -10.47
CA GLU A 49 -6.52 2.34 -11.35
C GLU A 49 -7.78 1.61 -11.86
N LYS A 50 -7.65 0.36 -12.27
CA LYS A 50 -8.81 -0.47 -12.69
C LYS A 50 -9.81 -0.73 -11.56
N LYS A 51 -9.38 -0.68 -10.31
CA LYS A 51 -10.22 -0.90 -9.13
C LYS A 51 -10.76 0.40 -8.53
N ALA A 52 -10.23 1.55 -8.91
CA ALA A 52 -10.57 2.84 -8.32
C ALA A 52 -12.07 3.19 -8.39
N SER A 53 -12.81 2.64 -9.36
CA SER A 53 -14.26 2.82 -9.48
C SER A 53 -15.09 1.89 -8.62
N ARG A 54 -14.49 0.90 -7.94
CA ARG A 54 -15.23 -0.02 -7.08
C ARG A 54 -15.62 0.64 -5.78
N ILE A 55 -16.82 0.33 -5.29
CA ILE A 55 -17.33 0.86 -4.04
C ILE A 55 -16.56 0.25 -2.87
N ALA A 56 -15.93 1.11 -2.07
CA ALA A 56 -15.24 0.76 -0.83
C ALA A 56 -16.04 1.36 0.35
N ALA A 57 -17.00 0.59 0.88
CA ALA A 57 -17.92 1.02 1.92
C ALA A 57 -17.65 0.38 3.30
N GLU A 58 -16.79 -0.62 3.34
CA GLU A 58 -16.28 -1.24 4.56
C GLU A 58 -14.93 -0.61 4.95
N GLY A 59 -14.28 -1.07 5.99
CA GLY A 59 -12.95 -0.62 6.38
C GLY A 59 -12.77 -0.41 7.86
N LEU A 60 -11.80 0.42 8.21
CA LEU A 60 -11.44 0.74 9.59
C LEU A 60 -11.30 2.24 9.79
N CYS A 61 -11.74 2.68 10.96
CA CYS A 61 -11.42 3.99 11.52
C CYS A 61 -10.50 3.79 12.72
N THR A 62 -9.43 4.55 12.80
CA THR A 62 -8.51 4.51 13.92
C THR A 62 -8.14 5.90 14.40
N VAL A 63 -7.76 6.01 15.67
CA VAL A 63 -7.35 7.26 16.31
C VAL A 63 -5.94 7.07 16.85
N VAL A 64 -5.07 8.03 16.58
CA VAL A 64 -3.74 8.13 17.19
C VAL A 64 -3.64 9.47 17.92
N VAL A 65 -3.20 9.43 19.17
CA VAL A 65 -2.97 10.62 20.00
C VAL A 65 -1.47 10.78 20.20
N LYS A 66 -0.98 11.99 19.93
CA LYS A 66 0.39 12.41 20.18
C LYS A 66 0.40 13.46 21.30
N ASP A 67 1.25 13.27 22.30
CA ASP A 67 1.60 14.26 23.34
C ASP A 67 0.42 14.95 24.07
N ASP A 68 -0.71 14.31 24.21
CA ASP A 68 -1.94 14.82 24.85
C ASP A 68 -2.52 16.12 24.24
N LYS A 69 -2.05 16.54 23.07
CA LYS A 69 -2.47 17.79 22.41
C LYS A 69 -2.90 17.60 20.96
N THR A 70 -2.32 16.63 20.28
CA THR A 70 -2.57 16.37 18.86
C THR A 70 -3.11 14.97 18.68
N ALA A 71 -4.16 14.84 17.91
CA ALA A 71 -4.74 13.55 17.55
C ALA A 71 -5.08 13.51 16.07
N ALA A 72 -4.95 12.35 15.45
CA ALA A 72 -5.45 12.09 14.11
C ALA A 72 -6.52 11.01 14.13
N VAL A 73 -7.59 11.23 13.40
CA VAL A 73 -8.63 10.24 13.09
C VAL A 73 -8.46 9.87 11.62
N VAL A 74 -8.24 8.61 11.35
CA VAL A 74 -8.02 8.10 9.99
C VAL A 74 -9.04 7.02 9.70
N GLU A 75 -9.74 7.15 8.59
CA GLU A 75 -10.60 6.14 8.01
C GLU A 75 -9.97 5.64 6.72
N VAL A 76 -9.77 4.32 6.61
CA VAL A 76 -9.38 3.66 5.37
C VAL A 76 -10.47 2.67 5.01
N ASN A 77 -11.13 2.92 3.88
CA ASN A 77 -12.18 2.06 3.37
C ASN A 77 -11.62 0.92 2.53
N SER A 78 -12.30 -0.21 2.57
CA SER A 78 -12.08 -1.41 1.74
C SER A 78 -13.39 -1.87 1.11
N GLU A 79 -13.34 -2.78 0.14
CA GLU A 79 -14.56 -3.29 -0.50
C GLU A 79 -15.33 -4.25 0.42
N THR A 80 -14.63 -5.07 1.22
CA THR A 80 -15.24 -6.09 2.09
C THR A 80 -14.81 -5.99 3.55
N ASP A 81 -15.63 -6.53 4.45
CA ASP A 81 -15.31 -6.66 5.86
C ASP A 81 -14.20 -7.71 6.13
N PHE A 82 -13.98 -8.64 5.21
CA PHE A 82 -12.86 -9.58 5.28
C PHE A 82 -11.52 -8.85 5.25
N VAL A 83 -11.38 -7.86 4.37
CA VAL A 83 -10.18 -7.02 4.31
C VAL A 83 -10.06 -6.14 5.56
N ALA A 84 -11.14 -5.57 6.05
CA ALA A 84 -11.15 -4.81 7.30
C ALA A 84 -10.63 -5.62 8.51
N LYS A 85 -10.83 -6.93 8.51
CA LYS A 85 -10.36 -7.87 9.55
C LYS A 85 -8.95 -8.42 9.25
N ASN A 86 -8.39 -8.15 8.09
CA ASN A 86 -7.06 -8.63 7.69
C ASN A 86 -5.95 -7.89 8.44
N GLU A 87 -5.01 -8.63 9.03
CA GLU A 87 -3.92 -8.06 9.82
C GLU A 87 -3.03 -7.11 9.01
N THR A 88 -2.70 -7.46 7.77
CA THR A 88 -1.89 -6.60 6.88
C THR A 88 -2.58 -5.26 6.61
N PHE A 89 -3.89 -5.27 6.41
CA PHE A 89 -4.69 -4.06 6.25
C PHE A 89 -4.72 -3.24 7.55
N GLN A 90 -4.94 -3.88 8.70
CA GLN A 90 -4.98 -3.21 10.00
C GLN A 90 -3.64 -2.54 10.34
N GLN A 91 -2.52 -3.21 10.07
CA GLN A 91 -1.17 -2.65 10.25
C GLN A 91 -0.94 -1.44 9.33
N PHE A 92 -1.40 -1.52 8.09
CA PHE A 92 -1.31 -0.40 7.15
C PHE A 92 -2.13 0.81 7.62
N VAL A 93 -3.38 0.60 8.06
CA VAL A 93 -4.24 1.68 8.59
C VAL A 93 -3.59 2.35 9.80
N LYS A 94 -3.01 1.56 10.70
CA LYS A 94 -2.27 2.07 11.85
C LYS A 94 -1.07 2.93 11.43
N ALA A 95 -0.25 2.45 10.51
CA ALA A 95 0.92 3.18 10.01
C ALA A 95 0.52 4.50 9.31
N VAL A 96 -0.58 4.50 8.55
CA VAL A 96 -1.13 5.74 7.96
C VAL A 96 -1.55 6.72 9.05
N ALA A 97 -2.21 6.27 10.11
CA ALA A 97 -2.65 7.13 11.20
C ALA A 97 -1.47 7.70 12.01
N GLU A 98 -0.44 6.90 12.24
CA GLU A 98 0.81 7.34 12.89
C GLU A 98 1.53 8.40 12.04
N GLN A 99 1.54 8.27 10.74
CA GLN A 99 2.08 9.31 9.86
C GLN A 99 1.17 10.56 9.83
N ALA A 100 -0.14 10.39 9.78
CA ALA A 100 -1.09 11.50 9.70
C ALA A 100 -0.99 12.43 10.93
N VAL A 101 -0.79 11.89 12.13
CA VAL A 101 -0.67 12.69 13.35
C VAL A 101 0.61 13.54 13.39
N GLU A 102 1.63 13.18 12.62
CA GLU A 102 2.90 13.89 12.46
C GLU A 102 2.92 14.83 11.25
N SER A 103 1.94 14.72 10.37
CA SER A 103 1.90 15.43 9.09
C SER A 103 1.44 16.88 9.26
N ASP A 104 2.10 17.79 8.54
CA ASP A 104 1.71 19.18 8.37
C ASP A 104 0.98 19.43 7.02
N ALA A 105 0.60 18.37 6.31
CA ALA A 105 -0.09 18.49 5.01
C ALA A 105 -1.41 19.26 5.15
N ALA A 106 -1.62 20.21 4.24
CA ALA A 106 -2.79 21.06 4.25
C ALA A 106 -4.07 20.34 3.80
N ASP A 107 -3.92 19.29 3.02
CA ASP A 107 -5.03 18.49 2.46
C ASP A 107 -4.57 17.05 2.17
N MET A 108 -5.50 16.23 1.69
CA MET A 108 -5.25 14.83 1.39
C MET A 108 -4.27 14.65 0.22
N ASP A 109 -4.34 15.51 -0.79
CA ASP A 109 -3.45 15.41 -1.95
C ASP A 109 -2.00 15.66 -1.54
N ALA A 110 -1.75 16.69 -0.71
CA ALA A 110 -0.45 16.96 -0.13
C ALA A 110 0.05 15.81 0.76
N PHE A 111 -0.81 15.23 1.59
CA PHE A 111 -0.47 14.09 2.42
C PHE A 111 -0.08 12.86 1.59
N MET A 112 -0.78 12.59 0.51
CA MET A 112 -0.49 11.47 -0.38
C MET A 112 0.86 11.58 -1.08
N GLU A 113 1.39 12.78 -1.26
CA GLU A 113 2.71 13.04 -1.86
C GLU A 113 3.86 13.04 -0.83
N GLU A 114 3.55 12.98 0.48
CA GLU A 114 4.58 12.85 1.51
C GLU A 114 5.35 11.53 1.37
N LYS A 115 6.60 11.53 1.81
CA LYS A 115 7.40 10.31 1.90
C LYS A 115 6.79 9.37 2.94
N TRP A 116 6.65 8.11 2.58
CA TRP A 116 6.13 7.08 3.47
C TRP A 116 7.11 6.81 4.62
N ASN A 117 6.65 6.92 5.85
CA ASN A 117 7.53 6.81 7.03
C ASN A 117 8.21 5.44 7.15
N GLU A 118 7.54 4.36 6.77
CA GLU A 118 8.11 3.01 6.82
C GLU A 118 9.11 2.75 5.69
N ASP A 119 9.00 3.48 4.57
CA ASP A 119 9.89 3.37 3.43
C ASP A 119 9.99 4.71 2.68
N PRO A 120 10.96 5.58 3.05
CA PRO A 120 11.11 6.90 2.45
C PRO A 120 11.48 6.93 0.96
N SER A 121 11.70 5.78 0.33
CA SER A 121 11.93 5.67 -1.11
C SER A 121 10.65 5.84 -1.94
N LYS A 122 9.48 5.79 -1.29
CA LYS A 122 8.15 5.92 -1.91
C LYS A 122 7.28 6.94 -1.17
N THR A 123 6.18 7.33 -1.81
CA THR A 123 5.18 8.21 -1.21
C THR A 123 4.10 7.41 -0.48
N VAL A 124 3.27 8.09 0.32
CA VAL A 124 2.06 7.51 0.93
C VAL A 124 1.15 6.92 -0.15
N LYS A 125 1.01 7.62 -1.28
CA LYS A 125 0.26 7.15 -2.45
C LYS A 125 0.82 5.85 -3.02
N ASP A 126 2.13 5.75 -3.17
CA ASP A 126 2.77 4.52 -3.64
C ASP A 126 2.52 3.36 -2.68
N ALA A 127 2.61 3.61 -1.37
CA ALA A 127 2.31 2.61 -0.33
C ALA A 127 0.85 2.13 -0.42
N LEU A 128 -0.10 3.04 -0.64
CA LEU A 128 -1.52 2.70 -0.84
C LEU A 128 -1.71 1.84 -2.09
N VAL A 129 -1.13 2.23 -3.21
CA VAL A 129 -1.20 1.49 -4.48
C VAL A 129 -0.65 0.07 -4.33
N GLU A 130 0.47 -0.09 -3.63
CA GLU A 130 1.04 -1.40 -3.31
C GLU A 130 0.07 -2.25 -2.47
N LYS A 131 -0.58 -1.67 -1.46
CA LYS A 131 -1.57 -2.39 -0.64
C LYS A 131 -2.80 -2.80 -1.45
N VAL A 132 -3.30 -1.94 -2.33
CA VAL A 132 -4.38 -2.29 -3.26
C VAL A 132 -3.98 -3.47 -4.14
N ALA A 133 -2.75 -3.49 -4.64
CA ALA A 133 -2.24 -4.58 -5.47
C ALA A 133 -2.08 -5.89 -4.70
N VAL A 134 -1.55 -5.85 -3.48
CA VAL A 134 -1.29 -7.02 -2.62
C VAL A 134 -2.59 -7.61 -2.07
N ILE A 135 -3.47 -6.77 -1.52
CA ILE A 135 -4.74 -7.18 -0.91
C ILE A 135 -5.79 -7.52 -1.99
N GLY A 136 -5.74 -6.84 -3.12
CA GLY A 136 -6.61 -7.13 -4.26
C GLY A 136 -7.94 -6.37 -4.24
N GLU A 137 -8.15 -5.45 -3.32
CA GLU A 137 -9.35 -4.60 -3.22
C GLU A 137 -9.01 -3.11 -3.34
N ASN A 138 -9.99 -2.32 -3.81
CA ASN A 138 -9.90 -0.87 -3.79
C ASN A 138 -9.85 -0.37 -2.34
N GLN A 139 -9.05 0.65 -2.08
CA GLN A 139 -8.90 1.28 -0.77
C GLN A 139 -8.94 2.81 -0.94
N ILE A 140 -9.67 3.48 -0.08
CA ILE A 140 -9.83 4.93 -0.07
C ILE A 140 -9.58 5.42 1.35
N GLY A 141 -8.69 6.40 1.51
CA GLY A 141 -8.36 6.98 2.80
C GLY A 141 -9.00 8.34 3.03
N ARG A 142 -9.31 8.63 4.29
CA ARG A 142 -9.66 9.96 4.81
C ARG A 142 -8.93 10.18 6.12
N ALA A 143 -8.46 11.39 6.35
CA ALA A 143 -7.80 11.75 7.59
C ALA A 143 -8.30 13.12 8.09
N HIS A 144 -8.35 13.26 9.41
CA HIS A 144 -8.59 14.53 10.11
C HIS A 144 -7.61 14.60 11.30
N VAL A 145 -6.87 15.69 11.36
CA VAL A 145 -5.88 15.95 12.41
C VAL A 145 -6.28 17.17 13.22
#